data_be18e192d0ffc558fcea7887f2472607
#
_entry.id   be18e192d0ffc558fcea7887f2472607
#
_cell.length_a   1.000
_cell.length_b   1.000
_cell.length_c   1.000
_cell.angle_alpha   90.00
_cell.angle_beta   90.00
_cell.angle_gamma   90.00
#
_symmetry.space_group_name_H-M   'P 1'
#
loop_
_entity.id
_entity.type
_entity.pdbx_description
1 polymer ?
#
loop_
_entity_poly.entity_id
_entity_poly.type
_entity_poly.pdbx_seq_one_letter_code
_entity_poly.pdbx_strand_id
1 'polypeptide(L)'
;NYQKALPEIRAKLISDLLNGRLKDRDALEKKMNQVNLKIEKYLVIYGKLSGETQLDIDPGLLDFIICNICKEYLEKFSYRVYVETDPLGYTFLIAFDEEVNQKDAISKCKKYCEEMVKSIQEVMKCTMAIGISQVFRNSYDMALAYRQSVTACENNLGNEENGGIIEYQDVCQWENTAWEVTVGEKRTLFSAIHQGYVETAKEIVNRIFEGCQDIDMMRYAAMELLISCFQYVLNDEIAGIDENSRNLLPAKLESLFFCHNKKELLRIVNDTIAKLQEHNQNV
;
A
#
# COMPACT_ATOMS: atom_id res chain seq x y z
N ASN A 1 -3.64 -3.26 42.39
CA ASN A 1 -3.44 -4.01 41.14
C ASN A 1 -3.75 -3.23 39.84
N TYR A 2 -4.55 -2.13 39.94
CA TYR A 2 -4.89 -1.30 38.77
C TYR A 2 -3.64 -0.69 38.08
N GLN A 3 -2.68 -0.19 38.86
CA GLN A 3 -1.45 0.40 38.30
C GLN A 3 -0.57 -0.61 37.49
N LYS A 4 -0.61 -1.90 37.88
CA LYS A 4 0.12 -2.95 37.12
C LYS A 4 -0.55 -3.31 35.79
N ALA A 5 -1.89 -3.17 35.71
CA ALA A 5 -2.65 -3.44 34.49
C ALA A 5 -2.74 -2.24 33.54
N LEU A 6 -2.35 -1.05 34.00
CA LEU A 6 -2.47 0.19 33.22
C LEU A 6 -1.71 0.17 31.88
N PRO A 7 -0.47 -0.37 31.77
CA PRO A 7 0.22 -0.49 30.49
C PRO A 7 -0.51 -1.39 29.49
N GLU A 8 -1.05 -2.50 29.93
CA GLU A 8 -1.80 -3.44 29.08
C GLU A 8 -3.12 -2.82 28.59
N ILE A 9 -3.84 -2.08 29.47
CA ILE A 9 -5.06 -1.38 29.09
C ILE A 9 -4.76 -0.27 28.06
N ARG A 10 -3.64 0.46 28.21
CA ARG A 10 -3.21 1.47 27.25
C ARG A 10 -2.85 0.83 25.90
N ALA A 11 -2.08 -0.26 25.91
CA ALA A 11 -1.74 -0.98 24.69
C ALA A 11 -2.99 -1.45 23.95
N LYS A 12 -3.94 -2.06 24.67
CA LYS A 12 -5.21 -2.48 24.08
C LYS A 12 -6.02 -1.32 23.51
N LEU A 13 -6.05 -0.18 24.19
CA LEU A 13 -6.76 1.02 23.70
C LEU A 13 -6.13 1.54 22.42
N ILE A 14 -4.80 1.57 22.33
CA ILE A 14 -4.07 1.98 21.14
C ILE A 14 -4.32 1.00 19.99
N SER A 15 -4.28 -0.31 20.26
CA SER A 15 -4.64 -1.34 19.29
C SER A 15 -6.05 -1.14 18.74
N ASP A 16 -7.04 -0.91 19.60
CA ASP A 16 -8.40 -0.65 19.18
C ASP A 16 -8.54 0.63 18.34
N LEU A 17 -7.72 1.66 18.60
CA LEU A 17 -7.68 2.90 17.84
C LEU A 17 -7.05 2.70 16.46
N LEU A 18 -5.89 2.02 16.37
CA LEU A 18 -5.22 1.71 15.12
C LEU A 18 -6.11 0.86 14.20
N ASN A 19 -6.87 -0.08 14.80
CA ASN A 19 -7.79 -0.94 14.07
C ASN A 19 -9.17 -0.30 13.79
N GLY A 20 -9.41 0.96 14.20
CA GLY A 20 -10.65 1.68 13.94
C GLY A 20 -11.89 1.09 14.66
N ARG A 21 -11.68 0.35 15.76
CA ARG A 21 -12.77 -0.30 16.52
C ARG A 21 -13.55 0.66 17.39
N LEU A 22 -13.00 1.84 17.68
CA LEU A 22 -13.62 2.87 18.51
C LEU A 22 -14.15 4.00 17.62
N LYS A 23 -15.49 4.06 17.46
CA LYS A 23 -16.16 5.05 16.60
C LYS A 23 -16.81 6.20 17.37
N ASP A 24 -17.06 6.01 18.68
CA ASP A 24 -17.70 7.00 19.53
C ASP A 24 -16.66 7.90 20.19
N ARG A 25 -16.72 9.20 19.87
CA ARG A 25 -15.81 10.23 20.37
C ARG A 25 -15.84 10.38 21.88
N ASP A 26 -17.03 10.50 22.43
CA ASP A 26 -17.20 10.75 23.86
C ASP A 26 -16.74 9.55 24.72
N ALA A 27 -17.01 8.33 24.21
CA ALA A 27 -16.54 7.11 24.83
C ALA A 27 -15.01 6.99 24.76
N LEU A 28 -14.39 7.45 23.67
CA LEU A 28 -12.94 7.43 23.52
C LEU A 28 -12.25 8.41 24.47
N GLU A 29 -12.70 9.66 24.52
CA GLU A 29 -12.11 10.67 25.42
C GLU A 29 -12.19 10.22 26.89
N LYS A 30 -13.33 9.66 27.29
CA LYS A 30 -13.48 9.09 28.64
C LYS A 30 -12.48 7.96 28.90
N LYS A 31 -12.30 7.03 27.94
CA LYS A 31 -11.33 5.93 28.09
C LYS A 31 -9.90 6.44 28.14
N MET A 32 -9.51 7.37 27.26
CA MET A 32 -8.17 7.97 27.26
C MET A 32 -7.86 8.68 28.59
N ASN A 33 -8.84 9.43 29.11
CA ASN A 33 -8.70 10.09 30.41
C ASN A 33 -8.59 9.10 31.57
N GLN A 34 -9.39 8.01 31.57
CA GLN A 34 -9.31 6.97 32.59
C GLN A 34 -7.93 6.30 32.67
N VAL A 35 -7.26 6.11 31.54
CA VAL A 35 -5.94 5.49 31.49
C VAL A 35 -4.81 6.52 31.48
N ASN A 36 -5.12 7.80 31.63
CA ASN A 36 -4.18 8.92 31.56
C ASN A 36 -3.28 8.83 30.30
N LEU A 37 -3.90 8.61 29.13
CA LEU A 37 -3.25 8.56 27.84
C LEU A 37 -3.44 9.91 27.12
N LYS A 38 -2.38 10.72 27.05
CA LYS A 38 -2.35 11.96 26.28
C LYS A 38 -1.49 11.75 25.05
N ILE A 39 -2.06 11.99 23.88
CA ILE A 39 -1.38 11.96 22.58
C ILE A 39 -1.74 13.26 21.87
N GLU A 40 -0.78 14.18 21.78
CA GLU A 40 -0.99 15.49 21.19
C GLU A 40 -0.67 15.47 19.69
N LYS A 41 0.50 14.97 19.35
CA LYS A 41 0.91 14.68 17.97
C LYS A 41 1.45 13.28 17.89
N TYR A 42 1.26 12.65 16.76
CA TYR A 42 1.80 11.32 16.51
C TYR A 42 1.96 11.06 15.02
N LEU A 43 2.77 10.06 14.72
CA LEU A 43 2.82 9.39 13.43
C LEU A 43 2.83 7.88 13.66
N VAL A 44 2.50 7.12 12.62
CA VAL A 44 2.55 5.66 12.65
C VAL A 44 3.64 5.21 11.66
N ILE A 45 4.45 4.27 12.12
CA ILE A 45 5.41 3.55 11.29
C ILE A 45 4.92 2.11 11.17
N TYR A 46 4.89 1.60 9.95
CA TYR A 46 4.61 0.21 9.67
C TYR A 46 5.79 -0.43 8.97
N GLY A 47 6.23 -1.57 9.46
CA GLY A 47 7.33 -2.33 8.90
C GLY A 47 6.91 -3.74 8.52
N LYS A 48 7.35 -4.21 7.36
CA LYS A 48 7.10 -5.58 6.88
C LYS A 48 8.41 -6.19 6.41
N LEU A 49 8.66 -7.43 6.81
CA LEU A 49 9.82 -8.16 6.31
C LEU A 49 9.67 -8.40 4.81
N SER A 50 10.74 -8.17 4.08
CA SER A 50 10.84 -8.43 2.65
C SER A 50 11.85 -9.56 2.45
N GLY A 51 11.42 -10.62 1.77
CA GLY A 51 12.20 -11.82 1.55
C GLY A 51 12.15 -12.82 2.73
N GLU A 52 12.56 -14.03 2.47
CA GLU A 52 12.68 -15.09 3.49
C GLU A 52 13.99 -14.91 4.26
N THR A 53 13.94 -15.06 5.58
CA THR A 53 15.15 -15.13 6.37
C THR A 53 15.92 -16.40 5.99
N GLN A 54 17.23 -16.27 5.80
CA GLN A 54 18.12 -17.42 5.53
C GLN A 54 18.46 -18.21 6.80
N LEU A 55 17.94 -17.76 7.95
CA LEU A 55 18.20 -18.39 9.23
C LEU A 55 17.05 -19.37 9.54
N ASP A 56 17.42 -20.57 9.98
CA ASP A 56 16.45 -21.56 10.48
C ASP A 56 16.03 -21.18 11.91
N ILE A 57 15.12 -20.24 12.03
CA ILE A 57 14.66 -19.68 13.30
C ILE A 57 13.14 -19.86 13.40
N ASP A 58 12.68 -20.22 14.60
CA ASP A 58 11.26 -20.25 14.92
C ASP A 58 10.61 -18.87 14.68
N PRO A 59 9.43 -18.79 14.02
CA PRO A 59 8.77 -17.52 13.72
C PRO A 59 8.53 -16.63 14.95
N GLY A 60 8.16 -17.21 16.09
CA GLY A 60 7.94 -16.45 17.33
C GLY A 60 9.23 -15.86 17.90
N LEU A 61 10.37 -16.56 17.74
CA LEU A 61 11.67 -16.04 18.12
C LEU A 61 12.14 -14.94 17.16
N LEU A 62 11.84 -15.08 15.86
CA LEU A 62 12.11 -14.05 14.86
C LEU A 62 11.37 -12.75 15.22
N ASP A 63 10.08 -12.82 15.48
CA ASP A 63 9.25 -11.66 15.88
C ASP A 63 9.78 -11.02 17.16
N PHE A 64 10.16 -11.82 18.14
CA PHE A 64 10.72 -11.31 19.40
C PHE A 64 12.03 -10.53 19.18
N ILE A 65 12.95 -11.07 18.36
CA ILE A 65 14.22 -10.40 18.05
C ILE A 65 13.97 -9.09 17.30
N ILE A 66 13.14 -9.11 16.27
CA ILE A 66 12.82 -7.92 15.48
C ILE A 66 12.16 -6.84 16.34
N CYS A 67 11.18 -7.21 17.16
CA CYS A 67 10.56 -6.27 18.09
C CYS A 67 11.55 -5.63 19.06
N ASN A 68 12.53 -6.39 19.55
CA ASN A 68 13.55 -5.86 20.45
C ASN A 68 14.51 -4.91 19.74
N ILE A 69 14.96 -5.24 18.53
CA ILE A 69 15.78 -4.34 17.70
C ILE A 69 15.00 -3.05 17.44
N CYS A 70 13.75 -3.16 16.98
CA CYS A 70 12.92 -2.01 16.70
C CYS A 70 12.71 -1.11 17.93
N LYS A 71 12.42 -1.70 19.09
CA LYS A 71 12.28 -0.96 20.35
C LYS A 71 13.55 -0.24 20.73
N GLU A 72 14.70 -0.91 20.67
CA GLU A 72 16.00 -0.29 21.02
C GLU A 72 16.28 0.97 20.21
N TYR A 73 16.01 0.93 18.90
CA TYR A 73 16.20 2.10 18.04
C TYR A 73 15.15 3.18 18.28
N LEU A 74 13.88 2.80 18.46
CA LEU A 74 12.79 3.74 18.65
C LEU A 74 12.77 4.35 20.06
N GLU A 75 13.28 3.66 21.09
CA GLU A 75 13.44 4.22 22.44
C GLU A 75 14.57 5.27 22.54
N LYS A 76 15.48 5.30 21.58
CA LYS A 76 16.46 6.40 21.44
C LYS A 76 15.79 7.74 21.08
N PHE A 77 14.53 7.69 20.63
CA PHE A 77 13.71 8.89 20.57
C PHE A 77 13.38 9.39 21.98
N SER A 78 13.44 10.70 22.14
CA SER A 78 12.86 11.37 23.33
C SER A 78 11.32 11.34 23.30
N TYR A 79 10.73 10.44 22.51
CA TYR A 79 9.31 10.34 22.24
C TYR A 79 8.73 9.08 22.85
N ARG A 80 7.41 9.08 23.07
CA ARG A 80 6.71 7.89 23.55
C ARG A 80 6.45 6.94 22.40
N VAL A 81 6.91 5.70 22.53
CA VAL A 81 6.75 4.67 21.52
C VAL A 81 5.80 3.58 22.04
N TYR A 82 4.83 3.24 21.21
CA TYR A 82 3.94 2.11 21.45
C TYR A 82 4.10 1.14 20.30
N VAL A 83 4.29 -0.14 20.62
CA VAL A 83 4.56 -1.21 19.65
C VAL A 83 3.39 -2.16 19.63
N GLU A 84 2.92 -2.47 18.43
CA GLU A 84 1.95 -3.52 18.19
C GLU A 84 2.47 -4.43 17.07
N THR A 85 2.37 -5.73 17.27
CA THR A 85 2.67 -6.73 16.25
C THR A 85 1.37 -7.35 15.76
N ASP A 86 1.19 -7.40 14.49
CA ASP A 86 0.12 -8.15 13.85
C ASP A 86 0.73 -9.28 12.99
N PRO A 87 -0.06 -10.28 12.54
CA PRO A 87 0.46 -11.38 11.74
C PRO A 87 1.10 -10.97 10.42
N LEU A 88 0.93 -9.71 10.00
CA LEU A 88 1.37 -9.19 8.71
C LEU A 88 2.57 -8.24 8.83
N GLY A 89 2.86 -7.71 10.03
CA GLY A 89 3.95 -6.77 10.19
C GLY A 89 4.09 -6.16 11.60
N TYR A 90 4.85 -5.09 11.69
CA TYR A 90 5.23 -4.41 12.93
C TYR A 90 4.75 -2.96 12.89
N THR A 91 3.90 -2.59 13.82
CA THR A 91 3.33 -1.23 13.91
C THR A 91 3.91 -0.49 15.10
N PHE A 92 4.38 0.74 14.88
CA PHE A 92 4.93 1.62 15.90
C PHE A 92 4.19 2.95 15.88
N LEU A 93 3.52 3.28 16.98
CA LEU A 93 2.96 4.60 17.20
C LEU A 93 3.99 5.46 17.90
N ILE A 94 4.42 6.53 17.28
CA ILE A 94 5.37 7.50 17.83
C ILE A 94 4.61 8.75 18.22
N ALA A 95 4.49 8.99 19.52
CA ALA A 95 3.79 10.16 20.06
C ALA A 95 4.79 11.19 20.60
N PHE A 96 4.61 12.45 20.25
CA PHE A 96 5.45 13.57 20.64
C PHE A 96 4.62 14.80 21.04
N ASP A 97 5.27 15.72 21.71
CA ASP A 97 4.62 16.91 22.28
C ASP A 97 4.32 17.96 21.19
N GLU A 98 3.38 18.87 21.48
CA GLU A 98 2.90 19.89 20.52
C GLU A 98 4.02 20.79 20.00
N GLU A 99 5.03 21.06 20.81
CA GLU A 99 6.14 21.96 20.46
C GLU A 99 7.11 21.37 19.43
N VAL A 100 7.08 20.05 19.22
CA VAL A 100 8.01 19.37 18.29
C VAL A 100 7.67 19.73 16.85
N ASN A 101 8.69 20.15 16.10
CA ASN A 101 8.52 20.42 14.67
C ASN A 101 8.28 19.11 13.90
N GLN A 102 7.24 19.10 13.06
CA GLN A 102 6.84 17.90 12.32
C GLN A 102 7.92 17.39 11.37
N LYS A 103 8.59 18.30 10.65
CA LYS A 103 9.67 17.92 9.71
C LYS A 103 10.85 17.30 10.44
N ASP A 104 11.21 17.86 11.60
CA ASP A 104 12.30 17.34 12.41
C ASP A 104 11.95 15.97 13.01
N ALA A 105 10.67 15.78 13.42
CA ALA A 105 10.20 14.50 13.91
C ALA A 105 10.27 13.42 12.82
N ILE A 106 9.75 13.69 11.62
CA ILE A 106 9.80 12.77 10.49
C ILE A 106 11.25 12.46 10.10
N SER A 107 12.11 13.48 9.97
CA SER A 107 13.51 13.31 9.61
C SER A 107 14.27 12.42 10.62
N LYS A 108 14.02 12.64 11.91
CA LYS A 108 14.58 11.78 12.97
C LYS A 108 14.05 10.34 12.87
N CYS A 109 12.73 10.17 12.69
CA CYS A 109 12.14 8.86 12.51
C CYS A 109 12.78 8.11 11.34
N LYS A 110 12.92 8.77 10.19
CA LYS A 110 13.56 8.19 9.00
C LYS A 110 14.98 7.72 9.28
N LYS A 111 15.80 8.56 9.89
CA LYS A 111 17.18 8.21 10.25
C LYS A 111 17.25 6.96 11.15
N TYR A 112 16.44 6.89 12.20
CA TYR A 112 16.45 5.73 13.10
C TYR A 112 15.87 4.48 12.42
N CYS A 113 14.89 4.62 11.52
CA CYS A 113 14.42 3.51 10.70
C CYS A 113 15.52 2.99 9.77
N GLU A 114 16.34 3.86 9.17
CA GLU A 114 17.50 3.45 8.36
C GLU A 114 18.53 2.64 9.18
N GLU A 115 18.84 3.11 10.37
CA GLU A 115 19.76 2.38 11.29
C GLU A 115 19.15 1.04 11.72
N MET A 116 17.87 1.01 12.03
CA MET A 116 17.11 -0.19 12.42
C MET A 116 17.08 -1.23 11.30
N VAL A 117 16.76 -0.84 10.06
CA VAL A 117 16.75 -1.74 8.90
C VAL A 117 18.13 -2.34 8.67
N LYS A 118 19.20 -1.55 8.75
CA LYS A 118 20.59 -2.05 8.65
C LYS A 118 20.89 -3.08 9.73
N SER A 119 20.51 -2.82 10.98
CA SER A 119 20.72 -3.76 12.08
C SER A 119 19.95 -5.07 11.86
N ILE A 120 18.70 -4.99 11.41
CA ILE A 120 17.90 -6.18 11.07
C ILE A 120 18.58 -6.96 9.94
N GLN A 121 19.06 -6.30 8.91
CA GLN A 121 19.75 -6.95 7.79
C GLN A 121 21.05 -7.63 8.22
N GLU A 122 21.82 -6.99 9.09
CA GLU A 122 23.09 -7.56 9.63
C GLU A 122 22.85 -8.78 10.50
N VAL A 123 21.86 -8.73 11.38
CA VAL A 123 21.57 -9.77 12.38
C VAL A 123 20.74 -10.90 11.79
N MET A 124 19.68 -10.57 11.05
CA MET A 124 18.65 -11.53 10.62
C MET A 124 18.81 -11.96 9.16
N LYS A 125 19.70 -11.33 8.39
CA LYS A 125 19.91 -11.61 6.96
C LYS A 125 18.63 -11.49 6.11
N CYS A 126 17.67 -10.72 6.60
CA CYS A 126 16.47 -10.32 5.88
C CYS A 126 16.39 -8.80 5.84
N THR A 127 15.56 -8.25 4.97
CA THR A 127 15.34 -6.81 4.89
C THR A 127 13.94 -6.46 5.37
N MET A 128 13.72 -5.18 5.71
CA MET A 128 12.42 -4.67 6.13
C MET A 128 12.05 -3.46 5.28
N ALA A 129 10.87 -3.51 4.69
CA ALA A 129 10.25 -2.34 4.08
C ALA A 129 9.52 -1.55 5.16
N ILE A 130 9.62 -0.22 5.13
CA ILE A 130 9.02 0.67 6.13
C ILE A 130 8.20 1.74 5.44
N GLY A 131 6.97 1.94 5.94
CA GLY A 131 6.11 3.06 5.60
C GLY A 131 5.91 3.98 6.80
N ILE A 132 5.96 5.29 6.58
CA ILE A 132 5.75 6.32 7.59
C ILE A 132 4.53 7.15 7.21
N SER A 133 3.54 7.26 8.12
CA SER A 133 2.37 8.09 7.92
C SER A 133 2.69 9.58 7.99
N GLN A 134 1.77 10.43 7.60
CA GLN A 134 1.76 11.83 7.98
C GLN A 134 1.65 12.00 9.50
N VAL A 135 1.93 13.22 9.97
CA VAL A 135 1.74 13.58 11.38
C VAL A 135 0.29 13.96 11.61
N PHE A 136 -0.30 13.35 12.62
CA PHE A 136 -1.68 13.58 13.07
C PHE A 136 -1.72 14.23 14.45
N ARG A 137 -2.83 14.90 14.75
CA ARG A 137 -3.10 15.54 16.05
C ARG A 137 -4.34 14.96 16.74
N ASN A 138 -5.18 14.30 15.99
CA ASN A 138 -6.46 13.79 16.49
C ASN A 138 -6.39 12.29 16.64
N SER A 139 -6.59 11.78 17.86
CA SER A 139 -6.56 10.35 18.15
C SER A 139 -7.61 9.53 17.40
N TYR A 140 -8.67 10.16 16.87
CA TYR A 140 -9.65 9.49 16.00
C TYR A 140 -9.08 9.09 14.63
N ASP A 141 -8.03 9.75 14.21
CA ASP A 141 -7.42 9.53 12.92
C ASP A 141 -6.33 8.44 12.96
N MET A 142 -6.16 7.73 14.10
CA MET A 142 -5.14 6.68 14.23
C MET A 142 -5.31 5.57 13.21
N ALA A 143 -6.54 5.15 12.92
CA ALA A 143 -6.79 4.17 11.87
C ALA A 143 -6.43 4.67 10.47
N LEU A 144 -6.56 5.97 10.22
CA LEU A 144 -6.12 6.60 8.98
C LEU A 144 -4.59 6.64 8.92
N ALA A 145 -3.93 7.06 10.00
CA ALA A 145 -2.48 7.07 10.09
C ALA A 145 -1.88 5.67 9.89
N TYR A 146 -2.50 4.64 10.48
CA TYR A 146 -2.11 3.24 10.27
C TYR A 146 -2.25 2.85 8.79
N ARG A 147 -3.38 3.10 8.15
CA ARG A 147 -3.57 2.82 6.72
C ARG A 147 -2.56 3.54 5.84
N GLN A 148 -2.26 4.82 6.12
CA GLN A 148 -1.23 5.55 5.39
C GLN A 148 0.15 4.89 5.50
N SER A 149 0.54 4.45 6.69
CA SER A 149 1.83 3.78 6.88
C SER A 149 1.89 2.42 6.19
N VAL A 150 0.79 1.66 6.20
CA VAL A 150 0.68 0.39 5.46
C VAL A 150 0.79 0.64 3.96
N THR A 151 0.02 1.60 3.41
CA THR A 151 0.06 1.96 1.99
C THR A 151 1.47 2.38 1.57
N ALA A 152 2.15 3.22 2.36
CA ALA A 152 3.53 3.62 2.07
C ALA A 152 4.50 2.44 2.09
N CYS A 153 4.34 1.50 3.04
CA CYS A 153 5.15 0.29 3.12
C CYS A 153 4.93 -0.64 1.92
N GLU A 154 3.68 -0.86 1.52
CA GLU A 154 3.33 -1.74 0.40
C GLU A 154 3.81 -1.19 -0.94
N ASN A 155 3.75 0.13 -1.14
CA ASN A 155 4.34 0.77 -2.33
C ASN A 155 5.86 0.57 -2.41
N ASN A 156 6.52 0.31 -1.29
CA ASN A 156 7.95 0.04 -1.24
C ASN A 156 8.32 -1.42 -1.54
N LEU A 157 7.44 -2.37 -1.25
CA LEU A 157 7.68 -3.80 -1.47
C LEU A 157 7.89 -4.16 -2.96
N GLY A 158 7.46 -3.29 -3.90
CA GLY A 158 7.73 -3.44 -5.34
C GLY A 158 9.15 -3.10 -5.78
N ASN A 159 9.97 -2.48 -4.92
CA ASN A 159 11.36 -2.10 -5.18
C ASN A 159 12.32 -3.08 -4.45
N GLU A 160 12.33 -4.33 -4.86
CA GLU A 160 12.86 -5.52 -4.15
C GLU A 160 14.34 -5.49 -3.76
N GLU A 161 15.16 -4.53 -4.16
CA GLU A 161 16.62 -4.69 -3.96
C GLU A 161 17.16 -4.20 -2.61
N ASN A 162 16.48 -3.33 -1.85
CA ASN A 162 17.14 -2.71 -0.69
C ASN A 162 16.31 -2.43 0.58
N GLY A 163 15.11 -2.90 0.75
CA GLY A 163 14.31 -2.53 1.93
C GLY A 163 14.32 -1.01 2.11
N GLY A 164 13.34 -0.30 1.66
CA GLY A 164 13.34 1.16 1.66
C GLY A 164 12.43 1.72 2.73
N ILE A 165 12.55 3.03 2.96
CA ILE A 165 11.68 3.79 3.84
C ILE A 165 10.94 4.81 3.00
N ILE A 166 9.62 4.72 2.98
CA ILE A 166 8.76 5.63 2.22
C ILE A 166 7.85 6.39 3.18
N GLU A 167 7.80 7.69 3.00
CA GLU A 167 6.82 8.56 3.65
C GLU A 167 5.52 8.56 2.82
N TYR A 168 4.37 8.48 3.50
CA TYR A 168 3.08 8.54 2.80
C TYR A 168 2.90 9.83 1.97
N GLN A 169 3.56 10.91 2.39
CA GLN A 169 3.57 12.17 1.63
C GLN A 169 4.19 12.01 0.23
N ASP A 170 5.20 11.16 0.09
CA ASP A 170 5.83 10.87 -1.20
C ASP A 170 4.88 10.05 -2.08
N VAL A 171 4.12 9.13 -1.49
CA VAL A 171 3.07 8.36 -2.19
C VAL A 171 1.92 9.27 -2.63
N CYS A 172 1.45 10.18 -1.75
CA CYS A 172 0.39 11.13 -2.07
C CYS A 172 0.76 12.18 -3.13
N GLN A 173 2.04 12.51 -3.27
CA GLN A 173 2.48 13.35 -4.40
C GLN A 173 2.30 12.63 -5.73
N TRP A 174 2.31 11.32 -5.74
CA TRP A 174 1.98 10.50 -6.91
C TRP A 174 0.45 10.39 -7.11
N GLU A 175 -0.35 10.32 -6.03
CA GLU A 175 -1.82 10.37 -6.10
C GLU A 175 -2.37 11.75 -6.53
N ASN A 176 -1.66 12.85 -6.23
CA ASN A 176 -2.04 14.21 -6.63
C ASN A 176 -1.67 14.56 -8.09
N THR A 177 -0.86 13.79 -8.76
CA THR A 177 -0.94 13.66 -10.20
C THR A 177 -2.11 12.72 -10.47
N ALA A 178 -3.32 13.28 -10.59
CA ALA A 178 -4.53 12.54 -10.95
C ALA A 178 -4.31 11.85 -12.30
N TRP A 179 -3.63 10.69 -12.22
CA TRP A 179 -3.43 9.86 -13.39
C TRP A 179 -4.73 9.10 -13.61
N GLU A 180 -5.44 9.49 -14.61
CA GLU A 180 -6.66 8.85 -15.08
C GLU A 180 -6.53 8.56 -16.56
N VAL A 181 -7.06 7.42 -16.97
CA VAL A 181 -7.22 7.14 -18.40
C VAL A 181 -8.27 8.08 -18.97
N THR A 182 -7.83 9.07 -19.71
CA THR A 182 -8.72 10.10 -20.24
C THR A 182 -9.71 9.54 -21.26
N VAL A 183 -10.86 10.21 -21.39
CA VAL A 183 -11.86 9.86 -22.43
C VAL A 183 -11.26 9.93 -23.83
N GLY A 184 -10.30 10.85 -24.07
CA GLY A 184 -9.59 10.98 -25.33
C GLY A 184 -8.72 9.76 -25.64
N GLU A 185 -7.97 9.26 -24.67
CA GLU A 185 -7.13 8.06 -24.79
C GLU A 185 -7.97 6.80 -25.03
N LYS A 186 -9.08 6.64 -24.30
CA LYS A 186 -10.03 5.54 -24.53
C LYS A 186 -10.58 5.57 -25.96
N ARG A 187 -11.01 6.73 -26.45
CA ARG A 187 -11.50 6.88 -27.83
C ARG A 187 -10.45 6.54 -28.87
N THR A 188 -9.20 7.00 -28.69
CA THR A 188 -8.11 6.72 -29.60
C THR A 188 -7.79 5.22 -29.60
N LEU A 189 -7.78 4.58 -28.43
CA LEU A 189 -7.58 3.15 -28.30
C LEU A 189 -8.72 2.35 -28.98
N PHE A 190 -9.96 2.71 -28.75
CA PHE A 190 -11.12 2.06 -29.38
C PHE A 190 -11.09 2.16 -30.89
N SER A 191 -10.69 3.34 -31.43
CA SER A 191 -10.50 3.52 -32.87
C SER A 191 -9.40 2.61 -33.41
N ALA A 192 -8.28 2.46 -32.70
CA ALA A 192 -7.19 1.57 -33.09
C ALA A 192 -7.62 0.08 -33.02
N ILE A 193 -8.43 -0.30 -32.03
CA ILE A 193 -8.99 -1.65 -31.92
C ILE A 193 -9.93 -1.92 -33.09
N HIS A 194 -10.86 -1.03 -33.38
CA HIS A 194 -11.83 -1.16 -34.48
C HIS A 194 -11.17 -1.28 -35.86
N GLN A 195 -10.07 -0.50 -36.06
CA GLN A 195 -9.31 -0.51 -37.33
C GLN A 195 -8.28 -1.66 -37.41
N GLY A 196 -8.13 -2.46 -36.37
CA GLY A 196 -7.17 -3.57 -36.33
C GLY A 196 -5.70 -3.15 -36.26
N TYR A 197 -5.39 -1.92 -35.83
CA TYR A 197 -4.03 -1.40 -35.72
C TYR A 197 -3.36 -1.87 -34.43
N VAL A 198 -2.86 -3.11 -34.41
CA VAL A 198 -2.32 -3.77 -33.21
C VAL A 198 -1.18 -2.99 -32.58
N GLU A 199 -0.20 -2.57 -33.35
CA GLU A 199 0.98 -1.85 -32.80
C GLU A 199 0.59 -0.46 -32.28
N THR A 200 -0.30 0.24 -32.97
CA THR A 200 -0.83 1.53 -32.48
C THR A 200 -1.58 1.37 -31.16
N ALA A 201 -2.39 0.30 -31.03
CA ALA A 201 -3.09 0.02 -29.78
C ALA A 201 -2.10 -0.24 -28.63
N LYS A 202 -1.03 -1.01 -28.85
CA LYS A 202 0.04 -1.26 -27.87
C LYS A 202 0.76 0.03 -27.46
N GLU A 203 1.09 0.89 -28.42
CA GLU A 203 1.73 2.19 -28.15
C GLU A 203 0.84 3.07 -27.27
N ILE A 204 -0.47 3.10 -27.56
CA ILE A 204 -1.44 3.86 -26.75
C ILE A 204 -1.51 3.30 -25.32
N VAL A 205 -1.61 1.98 -25.16
CA VAL A 205 -1.63 1.34 -23.84
C VAL A 205 -0.35 1.67 -23.06
N ASN A 206 0.82 1.50 -23.68
CA ASN A 206 2.08 1.79 -23.02
C ASN A 206 2.17 3.25 -22.59
N ARG A 207 1.74 4.20 -23.43
CA ARG A 207 1.70 5.62 -23.11
C ARG A 207 0.72 5.94 -21.98
N ILE A 208 -0.47 5.33 -21.97
CA ILE A 208 -1.45 5.46 -20.88
C ILE A 208 -0.80 5.11 -19.53
N PHE A 209 -0.04 4.04 -19.47
CA PHE A 209 0.58 3.56 -18.22
C PHE A 209 1.99 4.11 -17.95
N GLU A 210 2.56 4.93 -18.84
CA GLU A 210 3.94 5.42 -18.71
C GLU A 210 4.13 6.27 -17.45
N GLY A 211 3.17 7.15 -17.15
CA GLY A 211 3.23 8.07 -15.99
C GLY A 211 2.78 7.45 -14.67
N CYS A 212 2.20 6.24 -14.66
CA CYS A 212 1.73 5.59 -13.45
C CYS A 212 2.82 4.68 -12.85
N GLN A 213 3.10 4.86 -11.56
CA GLN A 213 4.08 4.04 -10.83
C GLN A 213 3.43 3.14 -9.78
N ASP A 214 2.19 3.47 -9.37
CA ASP A 214 1.43 2.69 -8.41
C ASP A 214 0.77 1.48 -9.09
N ILE A 215 1.18 0.28 -8.67
CA ILE A 215 0.69 -0.97 -9.27
C ILE A 215 -0.79 -1.21 -8.99
N ASP A 216 -1.34 -0.75 -7.87
CA ASP A 216 -2.75 -0.90 -7.53
C ASP A 216 -3.60 0.03 -8.40
N MET A 217 -3.20 1.28 -8.56
CA MET A 217 -3.82 2.21 -9.50
C MET A 217 -3.77 1.66 -10.94
N MET A 218 -2.62 1.10 -11.33
CA MET A 218 -2.49 0.45 -12.64
C MET A 218 -3.44 -0.73 -12.80
N ARG A 219 -3.60 -1.58 -11.77
CA ARG A 219 -4.53 -2.71 -11.80
C ARG A 219 -5.97 -2.24 -11.98
N TYR A 220 -6.42 -1.27 -11.19
CA TYR A 220 -7.77 -0.71 -11.32
C TYR A 220 -8.01 -0.12 -12.71
N ALA A 221 -7.11 0.70 -13.20
CA ALA A 221 -7.23 1.31 -14.52
C ALA A 221 -7.15 0.29 -15.65
N ALA A 222 -6.31 -0.73 -15.53
CA ALA A 222 -6.23 -1.81 -16.50
C ALA A 222 -7.54 -2.61 -16.55
N MET A 223 -8.14 -2.91 -15.39
CA MET A 223 -9.45 -3.57 -15.30
C MET A 223 -10.54 -2.71 -15.97
N GLU A 224 -10.61 -1.41 -15.62
CA GLU A 224 -11.56 -0.46 -16.21
C GLU A 224 -11.37 -0.35 -17.72
N LEU A 225 -10.12 -0.26 -18.18
CA LEU A 225 -9.79 -0.17 -19.59
C LEU A 225 -10.23 -1.42 -20.34
N LEU A 226 -9.91 -2.63 -19.85
CA LEU A 226 -10.34 -3.88 -20.46
C LEU A 226 -11.86 -4.03 -20.49
N ILE A 227 -12.56 -3.73 -19.39
CA ILE A 227 -14.02 -3.74 -19.35
C ILE A 227 -14.57 -2.79 -20.43
N SER A 228 -14.03 -1.57 -20.55
CA SER A 228 -14.45 -0.59 -21.54
C SER A 228 -14.18 -1.06 -22.98
N CYS A 229 -13.03 -1.69 -23.24
CA CYS A 229 -12.70 -2.27 -24.54
C CYS A 229 -13.65 -3.40 -24.92
N PHE A 230 -13.94 -4.30 -23.98
CA PHE A 230 -14.91 -5.36 -24.19
C PHE A 230 -16.31 -4.82 -24.47
N GLN A 231 -16.79 -3.86 -23.68
CA GLN A 231 -18.08 -3.22 -23.88
C GLN A 231 -18.17 -2.53 -25.27
N TYR A 232 -17.09 -1.89 -25.68
CA TYR A 232 -17.04 -1.24 -27.01
C TYR A 232 -17.16 -2.25 -28.14
N VAL A 233 -16.35 -3.33 -28.10
CA VAL A 233 -16.40 -4.39 -29.12
C VAL A 233 -17.73 -5.12 -29.12
N LEU A 234 -18.31 -5.40 -27.93
CA LEU A 234 -19.57 -6.11 -27.81
C LEU A 234 -20.80 -5.29 -28.25
N ASN A 235 -20.77 -3.96 -28.11
CA ASN A 235 -21.88 -3.09 -28.52
C ASN A 235 -21.96 -2.91 -30.05
N ASP A 236 -20.83 -3.07 -30.76
CA ASP A 236 -20.83 -3.06 -32.24
C ASP A 236 -21.37 -4.37 -32.84
N GLU A 237 -21.45 -5.45 -32.06
CA GLU A 237 -21.89 -6.76 -32.56
C GLU A 237 -23.21 -7.20 -31.94
N ILE A 238 -24.30 -6.91 -32.64
CA ILE A 238 -25.66 -7.40 -32.31
C ILE A 238 -25.81 -8.92 -32.58
N ALA A 239 -24.84 -9.59 -33.19
CA ALA A 239 -24.95 -11.00 -33.55
C ALA A 239 -23.63 -11.76 -33.39
N GLY A 240 -23.54 -12.63 -32.37
CA GLY A 240 -22.67 -13.81 -32.45
C GLY A 240 -21.37 -13.77 -31.66
N ILE A 241 -21.40 -13.32 -30.38
CA ILE A 241 -20.24 -13.51 -29.49
C ILE A 241 -20.12 -15.00 -29.19
N ASP A 242 -18.97 -15.61 -29.54
CA ASP A 242 -18.68 -16.96 -29.17
C ASP A 242 -18.45 -17.09 -27.64
N GLU A 243 -18.67 -18.29 -27.13
CA GLU A 243 -18.55 -18.60 -25.70
C GLU A 243 -17.12 -18.38 -25.17
N ASN A 244 -16.10 -18.51 -26.05
CA ASN A 244 -14.71 -18.30 -25.72
C ASN A 244 -14.39 -16.81 -25.43
N SER A 245 -14.97 -15.92 -26.23
CA SER A 245 -14.79 -14.46 -26.04
C SER A 245 -15.49 -13.98 -24.77
N ARG A 246 -16.65 -14.55 -24.41
CA ARG A 246 -17.33 -14.24 -23.15
C ARG A 246 -16.53 -14.62 -21.92
N ASN A 247 -15.81 -15.74 -21.98
CA ASN A 247 -15.00 -16.25 -20.86
C ASN A 247 -13.61 -15.61 -20.76
N LEU A 248 -13.18 -14.90 -21.80
CA LEU A 248 -11.85 -14.27 -21.82
C LEU A 248 -11.71 -13.15 -20.78
N LEU A 249 -12.71 -12.28 -20.66
CA LEU A 249 -12.65 -11.12 -19.75
C LEU A 249 -12.54 -11.52 -18.28
N PRO A 250 -13.38 -12.40 -17.71
CA PRO A 250 -13.25 -12.81 -16.32
C PRO A 250 -11.87 -13.38 -15.98
N ALA A 251 -11.33 -14.28 -16.82
CA ALA A 251 -10.02 -14.87 -16.62
C ALA A 251 -8.89 -13.85 -16.67
N LYS A 252 -9.02 -12.79 -17.50
CA LYS A 252 -8.02 -11.72 -17.58
C LYS A 252 -8.12 -10.74 -16.43
N LEU A 253 -9.32 -10.42 -15.96
CA LEU A 253 -9.51 -9.61 -14.76
C LEU A 253 -8.93 -10.31 -13.51
N GLU A 254 -9.12 -11.62 -13.38
CA GLU A 254 -8.50 -12.42 -12.33
C GLU A 254 -6.97 -12.36 -12.42
N SER A 255 -6.40 -12.54 -13.63
CA SER A 255 -4.95 -12.44 -13.84
C SER A 255 -4.40 -11.05 -13.48
N LEU A 256 -5.13 -9.96 -13.77
CA LEU A 256 -4.75 -8.60 -13.39
C LEU A 256 -4.80 -8.41 -11.88
N PHE A 257 -5.77 -9.00 -11.21
CA PHE A 257 -5.91 -8.89 -9.76
C PHE A 257 -4.69 -9.44 -9.00
N PHE A 258 -4.09 -10.52 -9.50
CA PHE A 258 -2.89 -11.15 -8.93
C PHE A 258 -1.57 -10.64 -9.52
N CYS A 259 -1.60 -9.67 -10.42
CA CYS A 259 -0.40 -9.12 -11.04
C CYS A 259 0.34 -8.20 -10.06
N HIS A 260 1.66 -8.36 -9.91
CA HIS A 260 2.48 -7.63 -8.95
C HIS A 260 3.49 -6.67 -9.58
N ASN A 261 3.60 -6.64 -10.90
CA ASN A 261 4.55 -5.74 -11.56
C ASN A 261 4.00 -5.17 -12.88
N LYS A 262 4.49 -3.97 -13.22
CA LYS A 262 4.09 -3.21 -14.41
C LYS A 262 4.27 -3.98 -15.72
N LYS A 263 5.40 -4.69 -15.87
CA LYS A 263 5.72 -5.40 -17.11
C LYS A 263 4.73 -6.53 -17.40
N GLU A 264 4.37 -7.28 -16.38
CA GLU A 264 3.38 -8.35 -16.47
C GLU A 264 1.99 -7.80 -16.73
N LEU A 265 1.60 -6.71 -16.05
CA LEU A 265 0.33 -6.02 -16.24
C LEU A 265 0.17 -5.56 -17.69
N LEU A 266 1.18 -4.85 -18.23
CA LEU A 266 1.17 -4.38 -19.61
C LEU A 266 1.09 -5.54 -20.60
N ARG A 267 1.77 -6.66 -20.33
CA ARG A 267 1.66 -7.87 -21.14
C ARG A 267 0.24 -8.40 -21.17
N ILE A 268 -0.41 -8.55 -20.00
CA ILE A 268 -1.80 -9.05 -19.91
C ILE A 268 -2.75 -8.13 -20.68
N VAL A 269 -2.64 -6.81 -20.52
CA VAL A 269 -3.50 -5.84 -21.20
C VAL A 269 -3.28 -5.90 -22.73
N ASN A 270 -2.04 -5.85 -23.18
CA ASN A 270 -1.71 -5.87 -24.62
C ASN A 270 -2.13 -7.18 -25.29
N ASP A 271 -1.87 -8.33 -24.65
CA ASP A 271 -2.30 -9.65 -25.17
C ASP A 271 -3.83 -9.76 -25.25
N THR A 272 -4.54 -9.15 -24.29
CA THR A 272 -6.00 -9.16 -24.28
C THR A 272 -6.58 -8.30 -25.38
N ILE A 273 -6.02 -7.09 -25.58
CA ILE A 273 -6.44 -6.18 -26.65
C ILE A 273 -6.16 -6.77 -28.03
N ALA A 274 -5.00 -7.42 -28.22
CA ALA A 274 -4.68 -8.11 -29.48
C ALA A 274 -5.71 -9.19 -29.82
N LYS A 275 -6.13 -10.00 -28.83
CA LYS A 275 -7.18 -11.01 -29.02
C LYS A 275 -8.54 -10.41 -29.38
N LEU A 276 -8.90 -9.25 -28.76
CA LEU A 276 -10.10 -8.53 -29.12
C LEU A 276 -10.07 -8.01 -30.55
N GLN A 277 -8.90 -7.59 -31.04
CA GLN A 277 -8.72 -7.14 -32.43
C GLN A 277 -8.84 -8.29 -33.41
N GLU A 278 -8.23 -9.46 -33.12
CA GLU A 278 -8.36 -10.66 -33.94
C GLU A 278 -9.83 -11.10 -34.07
N HIS A 279 -10.58 -11.00 -32.97
CA HIS A 279 -12.01 -11.34 -32.98
C HIS A 279 -12.79 -10.36 -33.88
N ASN A 280 -12.54 -9.08 -33.74
CA ASN A 280 -13.24 -8.01 -34.52
C ASN A 280 -12.93 -8.06 -36.04
N GLN A 281 -11.82 -8.69 -36.46
CA GLN A 281 -11.47 -8.85 -37.87
C GLN A 281 -12.05 -10.13 -38.51
N ASN A 282 -12.49 -11.08 -37.71
CA ASN A 282 -13.02 -12.37 -38.18
C ASN A 282 -14.56 -12.39 -38.28
N VAL A 283 -15.22 -11.28 -37.96
CA VAL A 283 -16.66 -11.05 -38.11
C VAL A 283 -16.92 -10.14 -39.29
#